data_2dc4aaae7536e754357eb67f29295d00
#
_entry.id   2dc4aaae7536e754357eb67f29295d00
#
_cell.length_a   1.000
_cell.length_b   1.000
_cell.length_c   1.000
_cell.angle_alpha   90.00
_cell.angle_beta   90.00
_cell.angle_gamma   90.00
#
_symmetry.space_group_name_H-M   'P 1'
#
loop_
_entity.id
_entity.type
_entity.pdbx_description
1 polymer ?
#
loop_
_entity_poly.entity_id
_entity_poly.type
_entity_poly.pdbx_seq_one_letter_code
_entity_poly.pdbx_strand_id
1 'polypeptide(L)'
;MTQYPLDFQPEIWNRLTSIFQKDRIGSAYLFSGPEGSGKEAVALAFATMMNCDDAKDIPCGSCPSCIRFLSLQDEKLTLIFPLPGSEKKETKNSDPLKGLSKDEAEYLEKGIEKKAKDAFYRILIPRARQILINQVRELRRTIFLKSTSKGRKCVLIFQAHTLAKGNAASANAILKILEEPPPNTTIILVTDYQSQLLPTIVSRCQKIAFSPLKDGTIKSMLTAKGIEENKAHICVQLSDGNIHQAKYLSKQPLEDLLLQIKDFIAAMTHDDSGKWKSLTQD
;
A
#
# COMPACT_ATOMS: atom_id res chain seq x y z
N MET A 1 -8.98 -4.74 16.79
CA MET A 1 -7.62 -5.16 17.14
C MET A 1 -6.69 -4.73 16.02
N THR A 2 -5.66 -3.95 16.34
CA THR A 2 -4.64 -3.53 15.36
C THR A 2 -3.74 -4.73 15.10
N GLN A 3 -3.80 -5.30 13.89
CA GLN A 3 -2.88 -6.38 13.50
C GLN A 3 -1.51 -5.77 13.23
N TYR A 4 -0.49 -6.26 13.92
CA TYR A 4 0.88 -5.82 13.72
C TYR A 4 1.58 -6.66 12.65
N PRO A 5 2.58 -6.12 11.93
CA PRO A 5 3.34 -6.86 10.93
C PRO A 5 3.98 -8.15 11.44
N LEU A 6 4.25 -8.24 12.72
CA LEU A 6 4.76 -9.46 13.36
C LEU A 6 3.82 -10.65 13.18
N ASP A 7 2.50 -10.39 13.10
CA ASP A 7 1.49 -11.44 12.97
C ASP A 7 1.35 -11.99 11.55
N PHE A 8 1.76 -11.21 10.53
CA PHE A 8 1.52 -11.59 9.14
C PHE A 8 2.75 -11.56 8.23
N GLN A 9 3.81 -10.83 8.58
CA GLN A 9 5.11 -10.81 7.88
C GLN A 9 6.27 -10.81 8.90
N PRO A 10 6.40 -11.84 9.75
CA PRO A 10 7.34 -11.83 10.87
C PRO A 10 8.80 -11.69 10.45
N GLU A 11 9.24 -12.35 9.39
CA GLU A 11 10.62 -12.30 8.91
C GLU A 11 11.01 -10.89 8.45
N ILE A 12 10.12 -10.26 7.69
CA ILE A 12 10.31 -8.88 7.20
C ILE A 12 10.30 -7.92 8.37
N TRP A 13 9.34 -8.10 9.29
CA TRP A 13 9.23 -7.23 10.45
C TRP A 13 10.45 -7.32 11.36
N ASN A 14 10.93 -8.50 11.66
CA ASN A 14 12.16 -8.72 12.46
C ASN A 14 13.39 -8.06 11.80
N ARG A 15 13.49 -8.12 10.46
CA ARG A 15 14.55 -7.43 9.72
C ARG A 15 14.45 -5.91 9.87
N LEU A 16 13.26 -5.33 9.73
CA LEU A 16 13.01 -3.89 9.87
C LEU A 16 13.26 -3.42 11.30
N THR A 17 12.82 -4.18 12.29
CA THR A 17 13.07 -3.91 13.72
C THR A 17 14.57 -3.92 14.04
N SER A 18 15.31 -4.90 13.51
CA SER A 18 16.77 -4.94 13.67
C SER A 18 17.47 -3.73 13.03
N ILE A 19 17.00 -3.26 11.87
CA ILE A 19 17.51 -2.04 11.23
C ILE A 19 17.24 -0.82 12.12
N PHE A 20 16.03 -0.72 12.68
CA PHE A 20 15.63 0.36 13.59
C PHE A 20 16.46 0.36 14.87
N GLN A 21 16.56 -0.77 15.57
CA GLN A 21 17.30 -0.90 16.83
C GLN A 21 18.80 -0.60 16.70
N LYS A 22 19.39 -0.87 15.52
CA LYS A 22 20.79 -0.57 15.21
C LYS A 22 21.01 0.83 14.68
N ASP A 23 19.97 1.68 14.65
CA ASP A 23 19.99 3.03 14.07
C ASP A 23 20.57 3.09 12.64
N ARG A 24 20.28 2.04 11.84
CA ARG A 24 20.73 1.91 10.44
C ARG A 24 19.62 2.12 9.44
N ILE A 25 18.69 3.03 9.76
CA ILE A 25 17.53 3.31 8.92
C ILE A 25 18.00 3.97 7.61
N GLY A 26 17.69 3.31 6.50
CA GLY A 26 18.00 3.81 5.16
C GLY A 26 17.12 4.99 4.76
N SER A 27 17.61 5.74 3.78
CA SER A 27 16.86 6.86 3.18
C SER A 27 15.80 6.39 2.18
N ALA A 28 15.97 5.24 1.53
CA ALA A 28 15.03 4.73 0.55
C ALA A 28 14.88 3.21 0.61
N TYR A 29 13.64 2.75 0.62
CA TYR A 29 13.27 1.33 0.56
C TYR A 29 12.34 1.05 -0.62
N LEU A 30 12.44 -0.14 -1.17
CA LEU A 30 11.50 -0.68 -2.15
C LEU A 30 10.85 -1.96 -1.58
N PHE A 31 9.58 -1.86 -1.22
CA PHE A 31 8.75 -3.00 -0.79
C PHE A 31 8.06 -3.58 -2.01
N SER A 32 8.47 -4.75 -2.45
CA SER A 32 7.95 -5.41 -3.64
C SER A 32 7.45 -6.81 -3.34
N GLY A 33 6.47 -7.29 -4.09
CA GLY A 33 5.88 -8.62 -3.94
C GLY A 33 4.43 -8.66 -4.42
N PRO A 34 3.74 -9.80 -4.32
CA PRO A 34 2.39 -9.97 -4.85
C PRO A 34 1.38 -9.04 -4.16
N GLU A 35 0.28 -8.78 -4.85
CA GLU A 35 -0.83 -8.00 -4.30
C GLU A 35 -1.37 -8.65 -3.02
N GLY A 36 -1.86 -7.84 -2.09
CA GLY A 36 -2.46 -8.34 -0.85
C GLY A 36 -1.49 -8.95 0.16
N SER A 37 -0.17 -8.90 -0.07
CA SER A 37 0.85 -9.43 0.86
C SER A 37 1.11 -8.54 2.09
N GLY A 38 0.38 -7.44 2.28
CA GLY A 38 0.50 -6.56 3.46
C GLY A 38 1.59 -5.51 3.38
N LYS A 39 2.21 -5.28 2.21
CA LYS A 39 3.32 -4.31 2.01
C LYS A 39 3.00 -2.91 2.54
N GLU A 40 1.81 -2.38 2.21
CA GLU A 40 1.39 -1.05 2.65
C GLU A 40 1.20 -0.99 4.18
N ALA A 41 0.66 -2.06 4.77
CA ALA A 41 0.48 -2.14 6.23
C ALA A 41 1.83 -2.18 6.95
N VAL A 42 2.81 -2.93 6.44
CA VAL A 42 4.18 -2.94 6.97
C VAL A 42 4.84 -1.58 6.80
N ALA A 43 4.67 -0.90 5.66
CA ALA A 43 5.24 0.43 5.43
C ALA A 43 4.70 1.46 6.42
N LEU A 44 3.38 1.47 6.69
CA LEU A 44 2.75 2.32 7.71
C LEU A 44 3.25 2.00 9.11
N ALA A 45 3.31 0.72 9.49
CA ALA A 45 3.79 0.31 10.80
C ALA A 45 5.26 0.68 11.01
N PHE A 46 6.11 0.53 9.99
CA PHE A 46 7.52 0.92 10.06
C PHE A 46 7.69 2.43 10.17
N ALA A 47 6.91 3.21 9.42
CA ALA A 47 6.89 4.67 9.54
C ALA A 47 6.44 5.12 10.96
N THR A 48 5.43 4.45 11.52
CA THR A 48 4.97 4.69 12.89
C THR A 48 6.05 4.34 13.91
N MET A 49 6.74 3.21 13.75
CA MET A 49 7.82 2.78 14.64
C MET A 49 8.99 3.77 14.65
N MET A 50 9.39 4.28 13.49
CA MET A 50 10.47 5.29 13.37
C MET A 50 10.17 6.61 14.08
N ASN A 51 8.92 6.88 14.44
CA ASN A 51 8.47 8.10 15.10
C ASN A 51 7.81 7.85 16.47
N CYS A 52 7.79 6.61 16.92
CA CYS A 52 7.22 6.26 18.21
C CYS A 52 8.15 6.69 19.35
N ASP A 53 7.58 7.31 20.40
CA ASP A 53 8.33 7.77 21.56
C ASP A 53 8.84 6.62 22.45
N ASP A 54 8.19 5.44 22.39
CA ASP A 54 8.51 4.24 23.17
C ASP A 54 8.45 2.98 22.27
N ALA A 55 9.18 3.01 21.16
CA ALA A 55 9.27 1.87 20.26
C ALA A 55 10.26 0.82 20.82
N LYS A 56 9.80 -0.43 20.87
CA LYS A 56 10.63 -1.62 21.12
C LYS A 56 10.69 -2.48 19.86
N ASP A 57 9.94 -3.59 19.87
CA ASP A 57 9.79 -4.47 18.71
C ASP A 57 8.62 -4.06 17.81
N ILE A 58 7.69 -3.28 18.37
CA ILE A 58 6.52 -2.71 17.70
C ILE A 58 6.31 -1.27 18.16
N PRO A 59 5.62 -0.42 17.38
CA PRO A 59 5.19 0.89 17.88
C PRO A 59 4.23 0.71 19.06
N CYS A 60 4.33 1.58 20.07
CA CYS A 60 3.51 1.46 21.29
C CYS A 60 2.00 1.65 21.04
N GLY A 61 1.62 2.30 19.94
CA GLY A 61 0.23 2.54 19.55
C GLY A 61 -0.53 3.60 20.37
N SER A 62 0.03 4.09 21.48
CA SER A 62 -0.64 4.97 22.44
C SER A 62 -0.01 6.35 22.59
N CYS A 63 1.25 6.55 22.23
CA CYS A 63 1.88 7.88 22.30
C CYS A 63 1.29 8.83 21.25
N PRO A 64 1.38 10.16 21.46
CA PRO A 64 0.82 11.14 20.55
C PRO A 64 1.31 10.99 19.10
N SER A 65 2.56 10.60 18.90
CA SER A 65 3.12 10.33 17.57
C SER A 65 2.45 9.11 16.91
N CYS A 66 2.33 7.99 17.62
CA CYS A 66 1.63 6.80 17.12
C CYS A 66 0.19 7.11 16.73
N ILE A 67 -0.55 7.85 17.57
CA ILE A 67 -1.95 8.21 17.30
C ILE A 67 -2.06 9.00 15.99
N ARG A 68 -1.18 10.01 15.78
CA ARG A 68 -1.18 10.82 14.54
C ARG A 68 -0.76 10.01 13.31
N PHE A 69 0.25 9.12 13.43
CA PHE A 69 0.66 8.26 12.31
C PHE A 69 -0.42 7.23 11.95
N LEU A 70 -1.04 6.61 12.92
CA LEU A 70 -2.12 5.63 12.70
C LEU A 70 -3.39 6.28 12.13
N SER A 71 -3.68 7.54 12.50
CA SER A 71 -4.76 8.33 11.89
C SER A 71 -4.38 8.94 10.54
N LEU A 72 -3.14 8.75 10.06
CA LEU A 72 -2.59 9.32 8.83
C LEU A 72 -2.58 10.87 8.81
N GLN A 73 -2.49 11.51 9.98
CA GLN A 73 -2.58 12.97 10.17
C GLN A 73 -1.28 13.60 10.72
N ASP A 74 -0.17 12.87 10.74
CA ASP A 74 1.11 13.44 11.19
C ASP A 74 1.76 14.28 10.07
N GLU A 75 2.27 15.46 10.40
CA GLU A 75 2.97 16.35 9.46
C GLU A 75 4.23 15.74 8.82
N LYS A 76 4.81 14.73 9.48
CA LYS A 76 5.98 13.99 8.99
C LYS A 76 5.62 12.83 8.07
N LEU A 77 4.33 12.49 7.93
CA LEU A 77 3.85 11.43 7.07
C LEU A 77 3.29 12.01 5.78
N THR A 78 3.91 11.66 4.67
CA THR A 78 3.39 11.99 3.34
C THR A 78 2.98 10.72 2.61
N LEU A 79 1.73 10.66 2.16
CA LEU A 79 1.21 9.56 1.35
C LEU A 79 1.11 10.01 -0.10
N ILE A 80 1.66 9.22 -1.01
CA ILE A 80 1.56 9.40 -2.45
C ILE A 80 0.98 8.12 -3.06
N PHE A 81 -0.04 8.28 -3.87
CA PHE A 81 -0.70 7.19 -4.60
C PHE A 81 -1.30 7.76 -5.90
N PRO A 82 -1.73 6.92 -6.85
CA PRO A 82 -2.30 7.40 -8.10
C PRO A 82 -3.49 8.32 -7.88
N LEU A 83 -3.55 9.42 -8.65
CA LEU A 83 -4.67 10.34 -8.71
C LEU A 83 -5.22 10.43 -10.14
N PRO A 84 -6.50 10.77 -10.30
CA PRO A 84 -7.06 11.09 -11.61
C PRO A 84 -6.32 12.29 -12.22
N GLY A 85 -6.05 12.24 -13.52
CA GLY A 85 -5.53 13.39 -14.24
C GLY A 85 -6.60 14.49 -14.37
N SER A 86 -6.20 15.75 -14.21
CA SER A 86 -7.07 16.90 -14.43
C SER A 86 -7.31 17.11 -15.93
N GLU A 87 -8.55 17.37 -16.34
CA GLU A 87 -8.89 17.80 -17.71
C GLU A 87 -8.39 19.23 -18.02
N LYS A 88 -8.14 20.02 -16.98
CA LYS A 88 -7.57 21.37 -17.12
C LYS A 88 -6.08 21.31 -17.26
N LYS A 89 -5.49 22.15 -18.14
CA LYS A 89 -4.03 22.29 -18.28
C LYS A 89 -3.43 22.60 -16.90
N GLU A 90 -2.74 21.61 -16.34
CA GLU A 90 -2.06 21.76 -15.07
C GLU A 90 -0.93 22.79 -15.22
N THR A 91 -0.97 23.85 -14.43
CA THR A 91 0.18 24.74 -14.30
C THR A 91 1.27 24.05 -13.50
N LYS A 92 2.54 24.37 -13.78
CA LYS A 92 3.72 23.71 -13.15
C LYS A 92 3.71 23.69 -11.61
N ASN A 93 2.87 24.48 -10.97
CA ASN A 93 2.79 24.70 -9.52
C ASN A 93 1.37 24.46 -8.95
N SER A 94 0.48 23.76 -9.65
CA SER A 94 -0.84 23.47 -9.12
C SER A 94 -0.78 22.40 -8.04
N ASP A 95 -1.50 22.63 -6.93
CA ASP A 95 -1.77 21.64 -5.90
C ASP A 95 -2.44 20.42 -6.55
N PRO A 96 -1.86 19.20 -6.39
CA PRO A 96 -2.39 18.00 -7.01
C PRO A 96 -3.85 17.69 -6.65
N LEU A 97 -4.30 18.12 -5.47
CA LEU A 97 -5.64 17.85 -4.97
C LEU A 97 -6.70 18.84 -5.51
N LYS A 98 -6.28 20.04 -5.94
CA LYS A 98 -7.21 21.03 -6.52
C LYS A 98 -7.81 20.63 -7.87
N GLY A 99 -7.22 19.63 -8.53
CA GLY A 99 -7.71 19.09 -9.80
C GLY A 99 -8.80 18.05 -9.65
N LEU A 100 -9.07 17.57 -8.43
CA LEU A 100 -10.10 16.57 -8.16
C LEU A 100 -11.51 17.15 -8.27
N SER A 101 -12.43 16.38 -8.85
CA SER A 101 -13.87 16.66 -8.75
C SER A 101 -14.36 16.46 -7.29
N LYS A 102 -15.57 16.95 -6.99
CA LYS A 102 -16.14 16.74 -5.64
C LYS A 102 -16.25 15.27 -5.28
N ASP A 103 -16.69 14.44 -6.20
CA ASP A 103 -16.83 12.99 -5.98
C ASP A 103 -15.47 12.33 -5.74
N GLU A 104 -14.44 12.70 -6.52
CA GLU A 104 -13.08 12.18 -6.35
C GLU A 104 -12.44 12.61 -5.02
N ALA A 105 -12.71 13.84 -4.57
CA ALA A 105 -12.28 14.32 -3.27
C ALA A 105 -12.96 13.56 -2.13
N GLU A 106 -14.26 13.28 -2.25
CA GLU A 106 -15.00 12.45 -1.28
C GLU A 106 -14.50 10.99 -1.25
N TYR A 107 -14.20 10.41 -2.42
CA TYR A 107 -13.57 9.08 -2.50
C TYR A 107 -12.21 9.06 -1.80
N LEU A 108 -11.41 10.10 -1.97
CA LEU A 108 -10.11 10.24 -1.32
C LEU A 108 -10.25 10.32 0.19
N GLU A 109 -11.11 11.20 0.70
CA GLU A 109 -11.36 11.39 2.13
C GLU A 109 -11.81 10.10 2.79
N LYS A 110 -12.85 9.45 2.25
CA LYS A 110 -13.32 8.14 2.69
C LYS A 110 -12.25 7.05 2.58
N GLY A 111 -11.42 7.13 1.56
CA GLY A 111 -10.30 6.20 1.36
C GLY A 111 -9.24 6.32 2.46
N ILE A 112 -8.88 7.55 2.83
CA ILE A 112 -7.93 7.83 3.93
C ILE A 112 -8.51 7.37 5.27
N GLU A 113 -9.79 7.68 5.56
CA GLU A 113 -10.46 7.21 6.77
C GLU A 113 -10.49 5.68 6.89
N LYS A 114 -10.81 4.99 5.79
CA LYS A 114 -10.81 3.52 5.75
C LYS A 114 -9.39 2.96 5.93
N LYS A 115 -8.39 3.60 5.35
CA LYS A 115 -6.98 3.22 5.49
C LYS A 115 -6.49 3.40 6.92
N ALA A 116 -6.89 4.47 7.60
CA ALA A 116 -6.59 4.69 9.01
C ALA A 116 -7.21 3.61 9.94
N LYS A 117 -8.40 3.13 9.61
CA LYS A 117 -9.09 2.06 10.35
C LYS A 117 -8.59 0.64 10.01
N ASP A 118 -8.13 0.42 8.78
CA ASP A 118 -7.65 -0.86 8.27
C ASP A 118 -6.40 -0.64 7.42
N ALA A 119 -5.22 -0.89 7.97
CA ALA A 119 -3.94 -0.70 7.28
C ALA A 119 -3.82 -1.52 5.98
N PHE A 120 -4.61 -2.59 5.83
CA PHE A 120 -4.71 -3.37 4.60
C PHE A 120 -5.66 -2.75 3.56
N TYR A 121 -6.44 -1.73 3.94
CA TYR A 121 -7.29 -1.07 2.94
C TYR A 121 -6.44 -0.38 1.87
N ARG A 122 -6.73 -0.64 0.61
CA ARG A 122 -6.06 0.00 -0.52
C ARG A 122 -6.87 1.22 -0.98
N ILE A 123 -6.24 2.38 -1.02
CA ILE A 123 -6.88 3.58 -1.53
C ILE A 123 -6.93 3.46 -3.06
N LEU A 124 -8.15 3.37 -3.60
CA LEU A 124 -8.42 3.32 -5.03
C LEU A 124 -9.38 4.44 -5.37
N ILE A 125 -8.95 5.36 -6.22
CA ILE A 125 -9.76 6.48 -6.70
C ILE A 125 -10.19 6.17 -8.13
N PRO A 126 -11.46 6.32 -8.50
CA PRO A 126 -11.92 6.11 -9.86
C PRO A 126 -11.07 6.91 -10.87
N ARG A 127 -10.75 6.30 -11.99
CA ARG A 127 -9.91 6.90 -13.06
C ARG A 127 -8.47 7.23 -12.69
N ALA A 128 -8.01 6.99 -11.46
CA ALA A 128 -6.63 7.17 -11.03
C ALA A 128 -5.73 6.11 -11.67
N ARG A 129 -4.92 6.49 -12.66
CA ARG A 129 -4.09 5.55 -13.43
C ARG A 129 -2.58 5.71 -13.19
N GLN A 130 -2.15 6.85 -12.67
CA GLN A 130 -0.74 7.19 -12.50
C GLN A 130 -0.50 8.15 -11.35
N ILE A 131 0.70 8.15 -10.81
CA ILE A 131 1.17 9.19 -9.90
C ILE A 131 1.53 10.41 -10.74
N LEU A 132 0.85 11.54 -10.46
CA LEU A 132 1.00 12.76 -11.25
C LEU A 132 2.35 13.44 -10.94
N ILE A 133 2.93 14.07 -11.97
CA ILE A 133 4.19 14.82 -11.81
C ILE A 133 4.08 15.93 -10.77
N ASN A 134 2.91 16.54 -10.62
CA ASN A 134 2.69 17.61 -9.65
C ASN A 134 2.76 17.10 -8.19
N GLN A 135 2.37 15.85 -7.91
CA GLN A 135 2.55 15.23 -6.59
C GLN A 135 4.03 15.13 -6.24
N VAL A 136 4.87 14.70 -7.20
CA VAL A 136 6.31 14.56 -6.98
C VAL A 136 7.00 15.93 -6.87
N ARG A 137 6.54 16.93 -7.63
CA ARG A 137 7.02 18.32 -7.51
C ARG A 137 6.66 18.93 -6.17
N GLU A 138 5.44 18.72 -5.70
CA GLU A 138 5.01 19.18 -4.39
C GLU A 138 5.79 18.48 -3.27
N LEU A 139 5.97 17.15 -3.36
CA LEU A 139 6.85 16.43 -2.46
C LEU A 139 8.24 17.08 -2.42
N ARG A 140 8.83 17.39 -3.59
CA ARG A 140 10.16 18.00 -3.67
C ARG A 140 10.22 19.37 -3.00
N ARG A 141 9.14 20.16 -3.05
CA ARG A 141 9.06 21.47 -2.36
C ARG A 141 8.99 21.29 -0.84
N THR A 142 8.20 20.34 -0.39
CA THR A 142 7.86 20.20 1.05
C THR A 142 8.85 19.34 1.83
N ILE A 143 9.49 18.36 1.17
CA ILE A 143 10.37 17.40 1.84
C ILE A 143 11.60 18.07 2.49
N PHE A 144 12.10 19.16 1.90
CA PHE A 144 13.25 19.94 2.40
C PHE A 144 12.87 20.98 3.47
N LEU A 145 11.58 21.27 3.67
CA LEU A 145 11.16 22.18 4.74
C LEU A 145 11.51 21.56 6.09
N LYS A 146 11.97 22.36 7.03
CA LYS A 146 12.24 21.88 8.38
C LYS A 146 10.93 21.47 9.06
N SER A 147 10.91 20.28 9.66
CA SER A 147 9.82 19.90 10.55
C SER A 147 9.94 20.69 11.85
N THR A 148 8.81 21.10 12.41
CA THR A 148 8.75 21.78 13.70
C THR A 148 8.93 20.84 14.87
N SER A 149 8.68 19.53 14.67
CA SER A 149 8.76 18.49 15.68
C SER A 149 9.95 17.54 15.45
N LYS A 150 10.47 16.98 16.55
CA LYS A 150 11.49 15.91 16.48
C LYS A 150 10.93 14.69 15.77
N GLY A 151 11.77 13.94 15.04
CA GLY A 151 11.43 12.68 14.40
C GLY A 151 11.90 12.62 12.95
N ARG A 152 11.47 11.55 12.24
CA ARG A 152 11.86 11.23 10.88
C ARG A 152 10.70 11.48 9.91
N LYS A 153 10.95 12.19 8.83
CA LYS A 153 9.98 12.32 7.74
C LYS A 153 9.84 10.98 7.02
N CYS A 154 8.61 10.56 6.82
CA CYS A 154 8.26 9.30 6.16
C CYS A 154 7.41 9.60 4.94
N VAL A 155 7.91 9.24 3.76
CA VAL A 155 7.18 9.35 2.50
C VAL A 155 6.84 7.94 2.04
N LEU A 156 5.56 7.62 1.98
CA LEU A 156 5.07 6.33 1.52
C LEU A 156 4.46 6.51 0.13
N ILE A 157 5.04 5.85 -0.86
CA ILE A 157 4.58 5.90 -2.26
C ILE A 157 3.94 4.57 -2.60
N PHE A 158 2.63 4.51 -2.55
CA PHE A 158 1.85 3.31 -2.86
C PHE A 158 1.66 3.17 -4.37
N GLN A 159 1.58 1.93 -4.85
CA GLN A 159 1.49 1.62 -6.28
C GLN A 159 2.61 2.30 -7.09
N ALA A 160 3.84 2.27 -6.57
CA ALA A 160 4.98 3.03 -7.11
C ALA A 160 5.30 2.71 -8.58
N HIS A 161 4.91 1.52 -9.10
CA HIS A 161 5.02 1.18 -10.52
C HIS A 161 4.29 2.19 -11.44
N THR A 162 3.30 2.91 -10.92
CA THR A 162 2.55 3.91 -11.68
C THR A 162 3.31 5.22 -11.88
N LEU A 163 4.47 5.42 -11.22
CA LEU A 163 5.39 6.52 -11.48
C LEU A 163 5.95 6.49 -12.92
N ALA A 164 6.16 5.29 -13.47
CA ALA A 164 6.73 5.11 -14.80
C ALA A 164 5.70 5.18 -15.94
N LYS A 165 4.41 5.29 -15.63
CA LYS A 165 3.36 5.40 -16.66
C LYS A 165 3.45 6.72 -17.43
N GLY A 166 2.97 6.68 -18.67
CA GLY A 166 3.05 7.82 -19.58
C GLY A 166 4.49 8.08 -20.02
N ASN A 167 4.96 9.32 -19.89
CA ASN A 167 6.31 9.75 -20.30
C ASN A 167 7.37 9.57 -19.20
N ALA A 168 7.07 8.82 -18.14
CA ALA A 168 7.95 8.59 -16.99
C ALA A 168 8.43 9.88 -16.28
N ALA A 169 7.77 11.01 -16.48
CA ALA A 169 8.18 12.30 -15.89
C ALA A 169 8.16 12.27 -14.35
N SER A 170 7.18 11.60 -13.75
CA SER A 170 7.09 11.41 -12.30
C SER A 170 8.22 10.54 -11.78
N ALA A 171 8.57 9.48 -12.52
CA ALA A 171 9.70 8.60 -12.19
C ALA A 171 11.04 9.34 -12.25
N ASN A 172 11.26 10.16 -13.29
CA ASN A 172 12.48 10.96 -13.41
C ASN A 172 12.55 12.07 -12.33
N ALA A 173 11.43 12.63 -11.93
CA ALA A 173 11.40 13.65 -10.90
C ALA A 173 11.75 13.09 -9.50
N ILE A 174 11.31 11.85 -9.16
CA ILE A 174 11.62 11.23 -7.87
C ILE A 174 13.09 10.83 -7.73
N LEU A 175 13.78 10.53 -8.85
CA LEU A 175 15.20 10.15 -8.84
C LEU A 175 16.06 11.20 -8.12
N LYS A 176 15.79 12.49 -8.32
CA LYS A 176 16.53 13.58 -7.67
C LYS A 176 16.43 13.55 -6.15
N ILE A 177 15.26 13.12 -5.62
CA ILE A 177 15.04 12.99 -4.17
C ILE A 177 15.71 11.72 -3.64
N LEU A 178 15.72 10.64 -4.45
CA LEU A 178 16.35 9.37 -4.07
C LEU A 178 17.89 9.45 -4.10
N GLU A 179 18.46 10.31 -4.94
CA GLU A 179 19.92 10.56 -5.04
C GLU A 179 20.43 11.38 -3.86
N GLU A 180 19.70 12.44 -3.50
CA GLU A 180 20.07 13.37 -2.44
C GLU A 180 18.89 13.54 -1.45
N PRO A 181 18.58 12.49 -0.66
CA PRO A 181 17.49 12.56 0.29
C PRO A 181 17.82 13.53 1.43
N PRO A 182 16.84 14.34 1.89
CA PRO A 182 17.06 15.20 3.05
C PRO A 182 17.42 14.38 4.31
N PRO A 183 18.18 14.96 5.25
CA PRO A 183 18.49 14.30 6.51
C PRO A 183 17.19 13.92 7.26
N ASN A 184 17.26 12.85 8.04
CA ASN A 184 16.12 12.34 8.80
C ASN A 184 14.85 12.08 7.95
N THR A 185 15.04 11.63 6.72
CA THR A 185 13.95 11.30 5.81
C THR A 185 14.07 9.84 5.35
N THR A 186 12.94 9.16 5.28
CA THR A 186 12.85 7.80 4.71
C THR A 186 11.71 7.75 3.69
N ILE A 187 12.02 7.29 2.49
CA ILE A 187 11.08 7.10 1.39
C ILE A 187 10.85 5.60 1.21
N ILE A 188 9.61 5.16 1.26
CA ILE A 188 9.24 3.76 1.05
C ILE A 188 8.36 3.67 -0.19
N LEU A 189 8.91 3.09 -1.25
CA LEU A 189 8.16 2.77 -2.45
C LEU A 189 7.53 1.38 -2.29
N VAL A 190 6.23 1.29 -2.51
CA VAL A 190 5.47 0.03 -2.40
C VAL A 190 4.91 -0.33 -3.76
N THR A 191 5.19 -1.53 -4.25
CA THR A 191 4.75 -1.97 -5.58
C THR A 191 4.40 -3.47 -5.63
N ASP A 192 3.39 -3.79 -6.44
CA ASP A 192 3.07 -5.17 -6.83
C ASP A 192 3.85 -5.59 -8.09
N TYR A 193 4.34 -4.62 -8.88
CA TYR A 193 4.97 -4.83 -10.18
C TYR A 193 6.35 -4.17 -10.24
N GLN A 194 7.36 -4.78 -9.60
CA GLN A 194 8.72 -4.23 -9.58
C GLN A 194 9.31 -4.08 -11.00
N SER A 195 9.00 -4.97 -11.92
CA SER A 195 9.46 -4.93 -13.32
C SER A 195 8.98 -3.70 -14.10
N GLN A 196 7.91 -3.04 -13.65
CA GLN A 196 7.39 -1.81 -14.25
C GLN A 196 8.06 -0.54 -13.71
N LEU A 197 8.92 -0.64 -12.69
CA LEU A 197 9.72 0.49 -12.22
C LEU A 197 10.98 0.68 -13.07
N LEU A 198 11.45 1.93 -13.15
CA LEU A 198 12.73 2.20 -13.79
C LEU A 198 13.88 1.53 -13.03
N PRO A 199 14.82 0.87 -13.70
CA PRO A 199 16.00 0.26 -13.05
C PRO A 199 16.78 1.25 -12.19
N THR A 200 16.80 2.53 -12.59
CA THR A 200 17.44 3.63 -11.87
C THR A 200 16.79 3.94 -10.51
N ILE A 201 15.49 3.73 -10.37
CA ILE A 201 14.79 3.81 -9.06
C ILE A 201 15.15 2.59 -8.22
N VAL A 202 15.06 1.40 -8.82
CA VAL A 202 15.28 0.12 -8.13
C VAL A 202 16.71 0.02 -7.57
N SER A 203 17.71 0.56 -8.28
CA SER A 203 19.11 0.55 -7.84
C SER A 203 19.42 1.47 -6.66
N ARG A 204 18.58 2.48 -6.41
CA ARG A 204 18.75 3.46 -5.31
C ARG A 204 17.99 3.09 -4.04
N CYS A 205 17.24 1.99 -4.05
CA CYS A 205 16.43 1.57 -2.93
C CYS A 205 16.96 0.27 -2.28
N GLN A 206 16.89 0.19 -0.97
CA GLN A 206 17.05 -1.07 -0.26
C GLN A 206 15.83 -1.95 -0.50
N LYS A 207 16.05 -3.09 -1.16
CA LYS A 207 14.96 -4.00 -1.55
C LYS A 207 14.51 -4.86 -0.39
N ILE A 208 13.20 -4.94 -0.20
CA ILE A 208 12.52 -5.86 0.71
C ILE A 208 11.43 -6.58 -0.09
N ALA A 209 11.67 -7.86 -0.33
CA ALA A 209 10.74 -8.71 -1.07
C ALA A 209 9.73 -9.33 -0.10
N PHE A 210 8.46 -9.25 -0.46
CA PHE A 210 7.33 -9.80 0.28
C PHE A 210 6.85 -11.08 -0.38
N SER A 211 6.57 -12.09 0.42
CA SER A 211 5.85 -13.29 0.00
C SER A 211 4.34 -13.13 0.18
N PRO A 212 3.51 -13.94 -0.49
CA PRO A 212 2.08 -14.04 -0.18
C PRO A 212 1.86 -14.28 1.31
N LEU A 213 0.71 -13.88 1.84
CA LEU A 213 0.36 -14.19 3.21
C LEU A 213 0.09 -15.69 3.38
N LYS A 214 0.45 -16.23 4.54
CA LYS A 214 0.16 -17.63 4.88
C LYS A 214 -1.35 -17.84 5.08
N ASP A 215 -1.86 -18.97 4.66
CA ASP A 215 -3.28 -19.33 4.78
C ASP A 215 -3.82 -19.18 6.20
N GLY A 216 -3.09 -19.68 7.20
CA GLY A 216 -3.46 -19.54 8.60
C GLY A 216 -3.58 -18.08 9.05
N THR A 217 -2.75 -17.19 8.51
CA THR A 217 -2.80 -15.76 8.78
C THR A 217 -4.07 -15.13 8.22
N ILE A 218 -4.39 -15.38 6.94
CA ILE A 218 -5.61 -14.86 6.31
C ILE A 218 -6.85 -15.42 7.02
N LYS A 219 -6.86 -16.73 7.35
CA LYS A 219 -7.95 -17.37 8.08
C LYS A 219 -8.19 -16.66 9.42
N SER A 220 -7.15 -16.43 10.22
CA SER A 220 -7.27 -15.72 11.50
C SER A 220 -7.76 -14.28 11.34
N MET A 221 -7.34 -13.58 10.27
CA MET A 221 -7.82 -12.23 9.97
C MET A 221 -9.31 -12.19 9.62
N LEU A 222 -9.81 -13.17 8.89
CA LEU A 222 -11.24 -13.27 8.51
C LEU A 222 -12.10 -13.66 9.69
N THR A 223 -11.69 -14.68 10.48
CA THR A 223 -12.45 -15.13 11.64
C THR A 223 -12.50 -14.08 12.75
N ALA A 224 -11.41 -13.31 12.95
CA ALA A 224 -11.41 -12.16 13.86
C ALA A 224 -12.40 -11.04 13.46
N LYS A 225 -12.82 -11.00 12.18
CA LYS A 225 -13.89 -10.12 11.68
C LYS A 225 -15.28 -10.74 11.70
N GLY A 226 -15.45 -11.92 12.31
CA GLY A 226 -16.73 -12.60 12.45
C GLY A 226 -17.13 -13.44 11.23
N ILE A 227 -16.20 -13.71 10.30
CA ILE A 227 -16.48 -14.63 9.19
C ILE A 227 -16.45 -16.06 9.70
N GLU A 228 -17.48 -16.84 9.36
CA GLU A 228 -17.59 -18.25 9.70
C GLU A 228 -16.38 -19.06 9.22
N GLU A 229 -15.95 -20.03 9.99
CA GLU A 229 -14.71 -20.77 9.77
C GLU A 229 -14.67 -21.50 8.44
N ASN A 230 -15.79 -22.14 8.04
CA ASN A 230 -15.91 -22.82 6.74
C ASN A 230 -15.79 -21.84 5.57
N LYS A 231 -16.49 -20.71 5.65
CA LYS A 231 -16.41 -19.65 4.66
C LYS A 231 -15.00 -19.04 4.61
N ALA A 232 -14.39 -18.79 5.75
CA ALA A 232 -13.03 -18.28 5.83
C ALA A 232 -12.03 -19.24 5.16
N HIS A 233 -12.18 -20.55 5.35
CA HIS A 233 -11.35 -21.57 4.71
C HIS A 233 -11.48 -21.52 3.19
N ILE A 234 -12.69 -21.45 2.64
CA ILE A 234 -12.92 -21.33 1.20
C ILE A 234 -12.30 -20.05 0.64
N CYS A 235 -12.51 -18.90 1.31
CA CYS A 235 -11.94 -17.63 0.89
C CYS A 235 -10.40 -17.65 0.86
N VAL A 236 -9.77 -18.34 1.82
CA VAL A 236 -8.32 -18.52 1.89
C VAL A 236 -7.82 -19.30 0.67
N GLN A 237 -8.43 -20.44 0.37
CA GLN A 237 -8.01 -21.31 -0.74
C GLN A 237 -8.13 -20.60 -2.11
N LEU A 238 -9.15 -19.73 -2.26
CA LEU A 238 -9.39 -18.97 -3.50
C LEU A 238 -8.56 -17.69 -3.60
N SER A 239 -7.94 -17.25 -2.52
CA SER A 239 -7.23 -15.95 -2.51
C SER A 239 -5.74 -16.04 -2.80
N ASP A 240 -5.14 -17.21 -2.80
CA ASP A 240 -3.71 -17.44 -3.06
C ASP A 240 -2.79 -16.47 -2.29
N GLY A 241 -3.05 -16.32 -0.99
CA GLY A 241 -2.27 -15.43 -0.13
C GLY A 241 -2.56 -13.92 -0.30
N ASN A 242 -3.58 -13.55 -1.08
CA ASN A 242 -4.01 -12.17 -1.28
C ASN A 242 -5.14 -11.78 -0.32
N ILE A 243 -4.83 -10.97 0.71
CA ILE A 243 -5.83 -10.53 1.70
C ILE A 243 -6.95 -9.68 1.09
N HIS A 244 -6.68 -8.93 0.01
CA HIS A 244 -7.73 -8.13 -0.63
C HIS A 244 -8.75 -9.03 -1.30
N GLN A 245 -8.29 -10.05 -2.02
CA GLN A 245 -9.14 -11.07 -2.62
C GLN A 245 -9.93 -11.84 -1.56
N ALA A 246 -9.26 -12.28 -0.48
CA ALA A 246 -9.93 -12.97 0.62
C ALA A 246 -11.03 -12.12 1.26
N LYS A 247 -10.76 -10.83 1.51
CA LYS A 247 -11.76 -9.87 2.03
C LYS A 247 -12.90 -9.61 1.06
N TYR A 248 -12.63 -9.59 -0.25
CA TYR A 248 -13.67 -9.44 -1.27
C TYR A 248 -14.59 -10.67 -1.26
N LEU A 249 -14.02 -11.87 -1.38
CA LEU A 249 -14.76 -13.13 -1.36
C LEU A 249 -15.59 -13.31 -0.08
N SER A 250 -15.05 -12.90 1.07
CA SER A 250 -15.77 -13.02 2.34
C SER A 250 -17.07 -12.21 2.43
N LYS A 251 -17.25 -11.21 1.57
CA LYS A 251 -18.48 -10.41 1.50
C LYS A 251 -19.54 -11.04 0.59
N GLN A 252 -19.14 -11.97 -0.28
CA GLN A 252 -20.07 -12.67 -1.17
C GLN A 252 -20.86 -13.72 -0.39
N PRO A 253 -22.12 -14.01 -0.77
CA PRO A 253 -22.85 -15.16 -0.24
C PRO A 253 -22.07 -16.46 -0.50
N LEU A 254 -22.08 -17.38 0.46
CA LEU A 254 -21.35 -18.66 0.32
C LEU A 254 -21.88 -19.50 -0.87
N GLU A 255 -23.17 -19.45 -1.09
CA GLU A 255 -23.84 -20.14 -2.19
C GLU A 255 -23.34 -19.66 -3.55
N ASP A 256 -23.17 -18.34 -3.72
CA ASP A 256 -22.63 -17.75 -4.95
C ASP A 256 -21.18 -18.17 -5.21
N LEU A 257 -20.35 -18.23 -4.16
CA LEU A 257 -18.96 -18.71 -4.26
C LEU A 257 -18.91 -20.19 -4.68
N LEU A 258 -19.75 -21.02 -4.09
CA LEU A 258 -19.82 -22.44 -4.44
C LEU A 258 -20.35 -22.65 -5.85
N LEU A 259 -21.30 -21.82 -6.30
CA LEU A 259 -21.81 -21.85 -7.67
C LEU A 259 -20.71 -21.47 -8.67
N GLN A 260 -19.98 -20.38 -8.44
CA GLN A 260 -18.86 -19.97 -9.28
C GLN A 260 -17.78 -21.07 -9.41
N ILE A 261 -17.42 -21.71 -8.30
CA ILE A 261 -16.47 -22.84 -8.32
C ILE A 261 -17.02 -24.00 -9.16
N LYS A 262 -18.29 -24.32 -8.99
CA LYS A 262 -18.95 -25.40 -9.72
C LYS A 262 -19.00 -25.11 -11.22
N ASP A 263 -19.34 -23.88 -11.61
CA ASP A 263 -19.37 -23.44 -13.00
C ASP A 263 -17.97 -23.43 -13.62
N PHE A 264 -16.95 -23.01 -12.85
CA PHE A 264 -15.55 -23.06 -13.28
C PHE A 264 -15.08 -24.51 -13.53
N ILE A 265 -15.37 -25.42 -12.61
CA ILE A 265 -15.02 -26.85 -12.76
C ILE A 265 -15.77 -27.45 -13.97
N ALA A 266 -17.06 -27.15 -14.15
CA ALA A 266 -17.83 -27.61 -15.29
C ALA A 266 -17.28 -27.06 -16.61
N ALA A 267 -16.84 -25.81 -16.68
CA ALA A 267 -16.20 -25.25 -17.86
C ALA A 267 -14.87 -25.93 -18.19
N MET A 268 -14.08 -26.30 -17.17
CA MET A 268 -12.83 -27.06 -17.37
C MET A 268 -13.05 -28.48 -17.90
N THR A 269 -14.15 -29.13 -17.51
CA THR A 269 -14.43 -30.53 -17.89
C THR A 269 -15.10 -30.68 -19.25
N HIS A 270 -15.75 -29.63 -19.78
CA HIS A 270 -16.53 -29.69 -21.02
C HIS A 270 -15.85 -29.00 -22.23
N ASP A 271 -14.62 -28.58 -22.14
CA ASP A 271 -13.81 -27.95 -23.22
C ASP A 271 -14.57 -26.90 -24.06
N ASP A 272 -15.45 -26.15 -23.39
CA ASP A 272 -16.29 -25.13 -24.00
C ASP A 272 -15.57 -23.74 -23.96
N SER A 273 -14.79 -23.51 -25.02
CA SER A 273 -13.99 -22.25 -25.16
C SER A 273 -14.82 -20.97 -25.16
N GLY A 274 -16.14 -21.05 -25.33
CA GLY A 274 -17.06 -19.92 -25.25
C GLY A 274 -17.33 -19.47 -23.82
N LYS A 275 -17.45 -20.38 -22.88
CA LYS A 275 -17.70 -20.09 -21.45
C LYS A 275 -16.48 -19.53 -20.72
N TRP A 276 -15.26 -19.86 -21.17
CA TRP A 276 -14.04 -19.29 -20.60
C TRP A 276 -13.97 -17.78 -20.70
N LYS A 277 -14.41 -17.20 -21.83
CA LYS A 277 -14.38 -15.76 -22.06
C LYS A 277 -15.33 -14.98 -21.16
N SER A 278 -16.47 -15.57 -20.77
CA SER A 278 -17.43 -14.91 -19.88
C SER A 278 -17.02 -14.95 -18.40
N LEU A 279 -16.23 -15.95 -17.98
CA LEU A 279 -15.76 -16.10 -16.60
C LEU A 279 -14.50 -15.27 -16.27
N THR A 280 -13.83 -14.73 -17.30
CA THR A 280 -12.58 -13.94 -17.12
C THR A 280 -12.76 -12.45 -17.39
N GLN A 281 -13.98 -11.95 -17.61
CA GLN A 281 -14.26 -10.56 -17.97
C GLN A 281 -14.87 -9.70 -16.85
N ASP A 282 -15.05 -10.23 -15.62
CA ASP A 282 -15.52 -9.45 -14.45
C ASP A 282 -14.39 -9.06 -13.49
#